data_69e831d1da50c66008a197543a6b1350
#
_entry.id   69e831d1da50c66008a197543a6b1350
#
_cell.length_a   1.000
_cell.length_b   1.000
_cell.length_c   1.000
_cell.angle_alpha   90.00
_cell.angle_beta   90.00
_cell.angle_gamma   90.00
#
_symmetry.space_group_name_H-M   'P 1'
#
loop_
_entity.id
_entity.type
_entity.pdbx_description
1 polymer ?
#
loop_
_entity_poly.entity_id
_entity_poly.type
_entity_poly.pdbx_seq_one_letter_code
_entity_poly.pdbx_strand_id
1 'polypeptide(L)'
;MEKTFLKEEDIPSYKELIKDAFDIECNTSMLKKSIEGEIVRVLAFKEDDTIVASVMITVNVDPVKGLKTFFLDYVSVLSIYRGKGLGKMIIDEVISLAKNESANFVMLTSSLKRCGARKIYFDKGFKIKDTDLFYKEI
;
A
#
# COMPACT_ATOMS: atom_id res chain seq x y z
N MET A 1 -3.12 -0.94 -18.51
CA MET A 1 -2.45 -0.47 -17.28
C MET A 1 -1.38 -1.47 -16.87
N GLU A 2 -0.16 -1.02 -16.69
CA GLU A 2 0.96 -1.85 -16.31
C GLU A 2 1.08 -1.93 -14.79
N LYS A 3 1.31 -3.14 -14.27
CA LYS A 3 1.57 -3.40 -12.86
C LYS A 3 3.06 -3.68 -12.67
N THR A 4 3.71 -2.98 -11.75
CA THR A 4 5.13 -3.16 -11.47
C THR A 4 5.46 -2.82 -10.02
N PHE A 5 6.57 -3.34 -9.50
CA PHE A 5 7.15 -2.82 -8.28
C PHE A 5 7.96 -1.57 -8.58
N LEU A 6 7.87 -0.58 -7.69
CA LEU A 6 8.53 0.71 -7.84
C LEU A 6 10.05 0.53 -7.99
N LYS A 7 10.60 1.19 -9.01
CA LYS A 7 12.03 1.28 -9.26
C LYS A 7 12.48 2.72 -9.07
N GLU A 8 13.78 2.94 -9.01
CA GLU A 8 14.36 4.28 -8.84
C GLU A 8 13.83 5.27 -9.89
N GLU A 9 13.72 4.86 -11.14
CA GLU A 9 13.22 5.69 -12.24
C GLU A 9 11.76 6.13 -12.07
N ASP A 10 10.99 5.40 -11.26
CA ASP A 10 9.57 5.69 -11.01
C ASP A 10 9.35 6.68 -9.86
N ILE A 11 10.39 7.00 -9.10
CA ILE A 11 10.27 7.84 -7.89
C ILE A 11 9.64 9.20 -8.17
N PRO A 12 10.02 9.94 -9.23
CA PRO A 12 9.37 11.22 -9.49
C PRO A 12 7.86 11.14 -9.66
N SER A 13 7.36 10.15 -10.41
CA SER A 13 5.93 9.96 -10.61
C SER A 13 5.23 9.50 -9.31
N TYR A 14 5.89 8.66 -8.54
CA TYR A 14 5.36 8.23 -7.24
C TYR A 14 5.22 9.40 -6.26
N LYS A 15 6.20 10.28 -6.21
CA LYS A 15 6.15 11.49 -5.36
C LYS A 15 4.97 12.38 -5.72
N GLU A 16 4.68 12.53 -7.01
CA GLU A 16 3.51 13.29 -7.48
C GLU A 16 2.20 12.65 -7.03
N LEU A 17 2.10 11.32 -7.12
CA LEU A 17 0.93 10.59 -6.64
C LEU A 17 0.71 10.79 -5.14
N ILE A 18 1.75 10.66 -4.32
CA ILE A 18 1.65 10.82 -2.88
C ILE A 18 1.30 12.26 -2.51
N LYS A 19 1.86 13.23 -3.20
CA LYS A 19 1.51 14.65 -3.02
C LYS A 19 0.04 14.91 -3.34
N ASP A 20 -0.45 14.37 -4.43
CA ASP A 20 -1.85 14.50 -4.84
C ASP A 20 -2.81 13.83 -3.85
N ALA A 21 -2.48 12.62 -3.40
CA ALA A 21 -3.37 11.82 -2.55
C ALA A 21 -3.37 12.25 -1.08
N PHE A 22 -2.24 12.68 -0.55
CA PHE A 22 -2.05 12.89 0.89
C PHE A 22 -1.49 14.26 1.27
N ASP A 23 -1.12 15.09 0.29
CA ASP A 23 -0.42 16.37 0.51
C ASP A 23 0.88 16.19 1.31
N ILE A 24 1.64 15.16 0.99
CA ILE A 24 2.90 14.79 1.64
C ILE A 24 4.06 14.86 0.65
N GLU A 25 5.17 15.49 1.06
CA GLU A 25 6.43 15.43 0.35
C GLU A 25 7.20 14.17 0.78
N CYS A 26 7.50 13.27 -0.16
CA CYS A 26 8.25 12.06 0.14
C CYS A 26 9.69 12.38 0.54
N ASN A 27 10.20 11.63 1.52
CA ASN A 27 11.64 11.61 1.80
C ASN A 27 12.31 10.74 0.74
N THR A 28 12.90 11.39 -0.27
CA THR A 28 13.43 10.70 -1.46
C THR A 28 14.58 9.75 -1.13
N SER A 29 15.51 10.15 -0.25
CA SER A 29 16.65 9.29 0.09
C SER A 29 16.23 8.04 0.86
N MET A 30 15.29 8.19 1.79
CA MET A 30 14.76 7.08 2.57
C MET A 30 13.92 6.13 1.70
N LEU A 31 13.10 6.67 0.82
CA LEU A 31 12.33 5.89 -0.15
C LEU A 31 13.25 5.06 -1.06
N LYS A 32 14.29 5.69 -1.62
CA LYS A 32 15.26 5.02 -2.48
C LYS A 32 15.93 3.84 -1.78
N LYS A 33 16.39 4.04 -0.55
CA LYS A 33 17.01 2.96 0.25
C LYS A 33 16.02 1.84 0.54
N SER A 34 14.77 2.20 0.85
CA SER A 34 13.75 1.22 1.24
C SER A 34 13.37 0.30 0.09
N ILE A 35 13.22 0.83 -1.13
CA ILE A 35 12.84 0.01 -2.29
C ILE A 35 13.98 -0.86 -2.83
N GLU A 36 15.22 -0.59 -2.46
CA GLU A 36 16.37 -1.44 -2.78
C GLU A 36 16.35 -2.74 -1.97
N GLY A 37 15.69 -2.75 -0.81
CA GLY A 37 15.56 -3.92 0.05
C GLY A 37 14.34 -4.77 -0.27
N GLU A 38 14.16 -5.84 0.50
CA GLU A 38 13.04 -6.78 0.33
C GLU A 38 11.89 -6.56 1.32
N ILE A 39 12.13 -5.72 2.35
CA ILE A 39 11.16 -5.52 3.44
C ILE A 39 10.03 -4.58 3.01
N VAL A 40 10.36 -3.52 2.30
CA VAL A 40 9.39 -2.54 1.80
C VAL A 40 9.31 -2.59 0.30
N ARG A 41 8.11 -2.79 -0.21
CA ARG A 41 7.85 -2.80 -1.66
C ARG A 41 6.69 -1.87 -1.96
N VAL A 42 6.77 -1.16 -3.06
CA VAL A 42 5.65 -0.34 -3.55
C VAL A 42 5.13 -0.97 -4.83
N LEU A 43 3.91 -1.47 -4.77
CA LEU A 43 3.22 -1.99 -5.96
C LEU A 43 2.55 -0.81 -6.65
N ALA A 44 2.93 -0.57 -7.89
CA ALA A 44 2.50 0.58 -8.67
C ALA A 44 1.75 0.16 -9.93
N PHE A 45 0.77 0.96 -10.31
CA PHE A 45 -0.05 0.76 -11.51
C PHE A 45 0.14 1.99 -12.40
N LYS A 46 0.59 1.76 -13.62
CA LYS A 46 1.01 2.82 -14.55
C LYS A 46 0.11 2.89 -15.77
N GLU A 47 -0.24 4.08 -16.16
CA GLU A 47 -0.71 4.42 -17.50
C GLU A 47 0.45 5.13 -18.19
N ASP A 48 1.02 4.50 -19.22
CA ASP A 48 2.27 4.93 -19.83
C ASP A 48 3.37 5.05 -18.75
N ASP A 49 3.98 6.21 -18.57
CA ASP A 49 5.03 6.42 -17.56
C ASP A 49 4.50 7.04 -16.26
N THR A 50 3.19 7.22 -16.13
CA THR A 50 2.58 7.85 -14.97
C THR A 50 2.03 6.80 -14.02
N ILE A 51 2.42 6.86 -12.74
CA ILE A 51 1.82 6.05 -11.69
C ILE A 51 0.48 6.66 -11.31
N VAL A 52 -0.59 5.91 -11.54
CA VAL A 52 -1.97 6.36 -11.29
C VAL A 52 -2.55 5.79 -10.01
N ALA A 53 -1.97 4.70 -9.50
CA ALA A 53 -2.39 4.07 -8.26
C ALA A 53 -1.22 3.30 -7.67
N SER A 54 -1.20 3.15 -6.34
CA SER A 54 -0.14 2.40 -5.66
C SER A 54 -0.53 1.97 -4.26
N VAL A 55 0.25 1.04 -3.73
CA VAL A 55 0.19 0.64 -2.32
C VAL A 55 1.60 0.31 -1.85
N MET A 56 1.95 0.75 -0.65
CA MET A 56 3.19 0.36 0.00
C MET A 56 2.94 -0.89 0.84
N ILE A 57 3.78 -1.89 0.68
CA ILE A 57 3.69 -3.17 1.39
C ILE A 57 4.95 -3.34 2.23
N THR A 58 4.78 -3.46 3.55
CA THR A 58 5.87 -3.85 4.44
C THR A 58 5.68 -5.31 4.82
N VAL A 59 6.71 -6.13 4.60
CA VAL A 59 6.68 -7.55 4.93
C VAL A 59 7.10 -7.73 6.39
N ASN A 60 6.21 -8.27 7.19
CA ASN A 60 6.44 -8.52 8.61
C ASN A 60 6.45 -10.02 8.89
N VAL A 61 7.49 -10.49 9.56
CA VAL A 61 7.64 -11.92 9.88
C VAL A 61 7.58 -12.12 11.38
N ASP A 62 6.71 -13.03 11.82
CA ASP A 62 6.68 -13.55 13.18
C ASP A 62 7.44 -14.88 13.19
N PRO A 63 8.70 -14.91 13.64
CA PRO A 63 9.49 -16.14 13.60
C PRO A 63 9.08 -17.16 14.67
N VAL A 64 8.34 -16.73 15.70
CA VAL A 64 7.87 -17.64 16.75
C VAL A 64 6.73 -18.51 16.23
N LYS A 65 5.76 -17.91 15.56
CA LYS A 65 4.61 -18.63 15.00
C LYS A 65 4.83 -19.08 13.56
N GLY A 66 5.89 -18.60 12.90
CA GLY A 66 6.14 -18.88 11.48
C GLY A 66 5.12 -18.20 10.57
N LEU A 67 4.68 -17.00 10.92
CA LEU A 67 3.67 -16.27 10.16
C LEU A 67 4.27 -15.07 9.44
N LYS A 68 3.74 -14.80 8.25
CA LYS A 68 4.13 -13.65 7.44
C LYS A 68 2.91 -12.76 7.20
N THR A 69 3.08 -11.45 7.40
CA THR A 69 2.04 -10.45 7.22
C THR A 69 2.49 -9.39 6.20
N PHE A 70 1.59 -9.05 5.29
CA PHE A 70 1.73 -7.87 4.45
C PHE A 70 1.00 -6.72 5.12
N PHE A 71 1.75 -5.74 5.59
CA PHE A 71 1.19 -4.53 6.19
C PHE A 71 1.14 -3.42 5.14
N LEU A 72 -0.06 -2.87 4.92
CA LEU A 72 -0.30 -1.90 3.86
C LEU A 72 -0.30 -0.47 4.38
N ASP A 73 0.37 0.41 3.64
CA ASP A 73 0.35 1.86 3.83
C ASP A 73 0.16 2.55 2.48
N TYR A 74 -0.29 3.78 2.53
CA TYR A 74 -0.39 4.65 1.35
C TYR A 74 -1.11 3.99 0.17
N VAL A 75 -2.27 3.42 0.43
CA VAL A 75 -3.18 2.99 -0.64
C VAL A 75 -3.67 4.26 -1.33
N SER A 76 -3.26 4.49 -2.55
CA SER A 76 -3.43 5.78 -3.22
C SER A 76 -3.87 5.64 -4.67
N VAL A 77 -4.73 6.57 -5.08
CA VAL A 77 -5.22 6.71 -6.46
C VAL A 77 -5.14 8.19 -6.82
N LEU A 78 -4.56 8.51 -7.99
CA LEU A 78 -4.58 9.89 -8.49
C LEU A 78 -6.00 10.42 -8.53
N SER A 79 -6.18 11.69 -8.15
CA SER A 79 -7.50 12.30 -8.03
C SER A 79 -8.34 12.19 -9.31
N ILE A 80 -7.71 12.38 -10.49
CA ILE A 80 -8.40 12.27 -11.78
C ILE A 80 -8.81 10.84 -12.15
N TYR A 81 -8.28 9.84 -11.46
CA TYR A 81 -8.58 8.41 -11.68
C TYR A 81 -9.51 7.84 -10.60
N ARG A 82 -9.98 8.64 -9.64
CA ARG A 82 -10.89 8.19 -8.59
C ARG A 82 -12.28 7.88 -9.14
N GLY A 83 -13.02 7.02 -8.44
CA GLY A 83 -14.35 6.60 -8.85
C GLY A 83 -14.38 5.57 -9.97
N LYS A 84 -13.24 5.00 -10.35
CA LYS A 84 -13.12 4.00 -11.42
C LYS A 84 -12.81 2.59 -10.93
N GLY A 85 -12.89 2.36 -9.62
CA GLY A 85 -12.65 1.04 -9.03
C GLY A 85 -11.19 0.67 -8.80
N LEU A 86 -10.26 1.62 -8.91
CA LEU A 86 -8.82 1.32 -8.76
C LEU A 86 -8.45 0.95 -7.31
N GLY A 87 -9.12 1.53 -6.32
CA GLY A 87 -8.91 1.16 -4.92
C GLY A 87 -9.22 -0.32 -4.66
N LYS A 88 -10.33 -0.80 -5.19
CA LYS A 88 -10.71 -2.22 -5.11
C LYS A 88 -9.71 -3.11 -5.84
N MET A 89 -9.26 -2.68 -7.01
CA MET A 89 -8.26 -3.39 -7.80
C MET A 89 -6.94 -3.53 -7.03
N ILE A 90 -6.47 -2.48 -6.38
CA ILE A 90 -5.25 -2.52 -5.56
C ILE A 90 -5.37 -3.61 -4.50
N ILE A 91 -6.47 -3.64 -3.77
CA ILE A 91 -6.67 -4.61 -2.69
C ILE A 91 -6.74 -6.03 -3.24
N ASP A 92 -7.42 -6.25 -4.34
CA ASP A 92 -7.48 -7.56 -4.99
C ASP A 92 -6.08 -8.04 -5.41
N GLU A 93 -5.28 -7.16 -5.97
CA GLU A 93 -3.91 -7.47 -6.39
C GLU A 93 -3.00 -7.79 -5.19
N VAL A 94 -3.15 -7.07 -4.08
CA VAL A 94 -2.40 -7.36 -2.85
C VAL A 94 -2.79 -8.72 -2.28
N ILE A 95 -4.08 -9.03 -2.25
CA ILE A 95 -4.56 -10.35 -1.77
C ILE A 95 -4.00 -11.47 -2.63
N SER A 96 -4.02 -11.31 -3.95
CA SER A 96 -3.43 -12.26 -4.89
C SER A 96 -1.93 -12.45 -4.64
N LEU A 97 -1.21 -11.35 -4.47
CA LEU A 97 0.22 -11.38 -4.19
C LEU A 97 0.51 -12.09 -2.86
N ALA A 98 -0.28 -11.79 -1.84
CA ALA A 98 -0.15 -12.42 -0.52
C ALA A 98 -0.33 -13.94 -0.61
N LYS A 99 -1.34 -14.40 -1.35
CA LYS A 99 -1.55 -15.83 -1.59
C LYS A 99 -0.38 -16.47 -2.32
N ASN A 100 0.12 -15.83 -3.37
CA ASN A 100 1.22 -16.34 -4.18
C ASN A 100 2.52 -16.43 -3.40
N GLU A 101 2.74 -15.54 -2.45
CA GLU A 101 3.97 -15.50 -1.63
C GLU A 101 3.77 -16.15 -0.25
N SER A 102 2.68 -16.86 -0.05
CA SER A 102 2.38 -17.57 1.19
C SER A 102 2.34 -16.67 2.42
N ALA A 103 1.87 -15.44 2.27
CA ALA A 103 1.57 -14.59 3.41
C ALA A 103 0.30 -15.08 4.10
N ASN A 104 0.29 -15.02 5.43
CA ASN A 104 -0.83 -15.50 6.25
C ASN A 104 -1.87 -14.41 6.48
N PHE A 105 -1.43 -13.14 6.51
CA PHE A 105 -2.30 -12.00 6.78
C PHE A 105 -1.97 -10.82 5.87
N VAL A 106 -2.99 -10.03 5.60
CA VAL A 106 -2.86 -8.66 5.09
C VAL A 106 -3.48 -7.76 6.14
N MET A 107 -2.74 -6.78 6.62
CA MET A 107 -3.17 -5.85 7.65
C MET A 107 -3.00 -4.42 7.19
N LEU A 108 -3.82 -3.51 7.72
CA LEU A 108 -3.69 -2.08 7.51
C LEU A 108 -4.36 -1.33 8.65
N THR A 109 -4.04 -0.06 8.79
CA THR A 109 -4.79 0.87 9.63
C THR A 109 -5.53 1.86 8.75
N SER A 110 -6.71 2.28 9.19
CA SER A 110 -7.51 3.25 8.45
C SER A 110 -8.18 4.21 9.42
N SER A 111 -8.11 5.51 9.12
CA SER A 111 -8.81 6.51 9.89
C SER A 111 -10.32 6.26 9.85
N LEU A 112 -10.99 6.48 10.99
CA LEU A 112 -12.45 6.42 11.08
C LEU A 112 -13.15 7.40 10.12
N LYS A 113 -12.46 8.44 9.69
CA LYS A 113 -12.98 9.45 8.76
C LYS A 113 -12.99 9.00 7.29
N ARG A 114 -12.30 7.90 6.96
CA ARG A 114 -12.17 7.39 5.59
C ARG A 114 -13.26 6.37 5.27
N CYS A 115 -14.52 6.80 5.28
CA CYS A 115 -15.68 5.90 5.12
C CYS A 115 -15.65 5.10 3.80
N GLY A 116 -15.26 5.73 2.69
CA GLY A 116 -15.20 5.05 1.39
C GLY A 116 -14.16 3.94 1.34
N ALA A 117 -12.95 4.21 1.85
CA ALA A 117 -11.88 3.21 1.92
C ALA A 117 -12.26 2.07 2.86
N ARG A 118 -12.84 2.39 4.03
CA ARG A 118 -13.29 1.38 5.00
C ARG A 118 -14.32 0.44 4.40
N LYS A 119 -15.26 0.96 3.61
CA LYS A 119 -16.25 0.13 2.90
C LYS A 119 -15.56 -0.89 1.99
N ILE A 120 -14.54 -0.47 1.24
CA ILE A 120 -13.77 -1.38 0.38
C ILE A 120 -13.16 -2.50 1.21
N TYR A 121 -12.53 -2.19 2.34
CA TYR A 121 -11.90 -3.19 3.18
C TYR A 121 -12.90 -4.21 3.73
N PHE A 122 -14.05 -3.74 4.25
CA PHE A 122 -15.09 -4.66 4.73
C PHE A 122 -15.65 -5.54 3.60
N ASP A 123 -15.88 -4.96 2.42
CA ASP A 123 -16.37 -5.70 1.25
C ASP A 123 -15.38 -6.79 0.80
N LYS A 124 -14.08 -6.58 1.04
CA LYS A 124 -13.03 -7.55 0.71
C LYS A 124 -12.72 -8.55 1.84
N GLY A 125 -13.50 -8.54 2.90
CA GLY A 125 -13.39 -9.51 3.98
C GLY A 125 -12.45 -9.13 5.12
N PHE A 126 -11.94 -7.89 5.13
CA PHE A 126 -11.15 -7.41 6.27
C PHE A 126 -12.06 -7.25 7.48
N LYS A 127 -11.50 -7.55 8.64
CA LYS A 127 -12.18 -7.43 9.94
C LYS A 127 -11.39 -6.49 10.83
N ILE A 128 -12.08 -5.76 11.69
CA ILE A 128 -11.42 -4.98 12.72
C ILE A 128 -10.89 -5.92 13.77
N LYS A 129 -9.59 -5.78 14.08
CA LYS A 129 -8.94 -6.57 15.11
C LYS A 129 -9.24 -5.98 16.49
N ASP A 130 -9.57 -6.82 17.45
CA ASP A 130 -9.84 -6.41 18.83
C ASP A 130 -8.51 -6.20 19.59
N THR A 131 -7.85 -5.10 19.25
CA THR A 131 -6.56 -4.71 19.83
C THR A 131 -6.33 -3.23 19.61
N ASP A 132 -5.60 -2.58 20.51
CA ASP A 132 -5.24 -1.18 20.37
C ASP A 132 -3.81 -1.04 19.87
N LEU A 133 -3.58 -0.04 19.02
CA LEU A 133 -2.26 0.38 18.60
C LEU A 133 -1.80 1.50 19.54
N PHE A 134 -0.65 1.30 20.19
CA PHE A 134 -0.02 2.34 21.00
C PHE A 134 1.14 2.94 20.21
N TYR A 135 1.25 4.27 20.22
CA TYR A 135 2.41 4.94 19.62
C TYR A 135 2.92 6.05 20.53
N LYS A 136 4.19 6.36 20.40
CA LYS A 136 4.84 7.47 21.11
C LYS A 136 5.78 8.18 20.16
N GLU A 137 5.66 9.48 20.06
CA GLU A 137 6.64 10.30 19.34
C GLU A 137 7.92 10.44 20.16
N ILE A 138 9.05 10.37 19.47
CA ILE A 138 10.37 10.48 20.08
C ILE A 138 11.00 11.82 19.69
#